data_a1ca8910c8ffa38d303e58e3c0d30c74
#
_entry.id   a1ca8910c8ffa38d303e58e3c0d30c74
#
_cell.length_a   1.000
_cell.length_b   1.000
_cell.length_c   1.000
_cell.angle_alpha   90.00
_cell.angle_beta   90.00
_cell.angle_gamma   90.00
#
_symmetry.space_group_name_H-M   'P 1'
#
loop_
_entity.id
_entity.type
_entity.pdbx_description
1 polymer ?
#
loop_
_entity_poly.entity_id
_entity_poly.type
_entity_poly.pdbx_seq_one_letter_code
_entity_poly.pdbx_strand_id
1 'polypeptide(L)'
;IPMLTFEKVLEIFEDYLAQDMELEVYKSRYGYVCVSFNGSPPDPPYCEGDVCRTPEELFDHLLVEYESFASIQLTKGRREENEADEEQVRRLCQKYLDRREEAMK
;
A
#
# COMPACT_ATOMS: atom_id res chain seq x y z
N ILE A 1 26.19 -2.28 -5.34
CA ILE A 1 24.93 -2.25 -6.13
C ILE A 1 23.80 -1.78 -5.23
N PRO A 2 23.08 -0.72 -5.60
CA PRO A 2 21.95 -0.28 -4.80
C PRO A 2 20.90 -1.38 -4.68
N MET A 3 20.48 -1.63 -3.45
CA MET A 3 19.46 -2.64 -3.17
C MET A 3 18.24 -1.98 -2.56
N LEU A 4 17.08 -2.56 -2.81
CA LEU A 4 15.87 -2.13 -2.14
C LEU A 4 15.98 -2.49 -0.66
N THR A 5 15.63 -1.56 0.22
CA THR A 5 15.60 -1.79 1.67
C THR A 5 14.21 -1.49 2.19
N PHE A 6 13.90 -1.95 3.40
CA PHE A 6 12.60 -1.64 4.01
C PHE A 6 12.41 -0.13 4.14
N GLU A 7 13.45 0.59 4.55
CA GLU A 7 13.39 2.04 4.71
C GLU A 7 13.10 2.75 3.39
N LYS A 8 13.71 2.28 2.29
CA LYS A 8 13.43 2.82 0.96
C LYS A 8 12.00 2.57 0.53
N VAL A 9 11.46 1.39 0.82
CA VAL A 9 10.05 1.07 0.51
C VAL A 9 9.12 2.01 1.27
N LEU A 10 9.38 2.24 2.55
CA LEU A 10 8.56 3.17 3.34
C LEU A 10 8.63 4.60 2.80
N GLU A 11 9.79 5.04 2.34
CA GLU A 11 9.93 6.35 1.69
C GLU A 11 9.15 6.43 0.39
N ILE A 12 9.20 5.37 -0.42
CA ILE A 12 8.47 5.29 -1.70
C ILE A 12 6.97 5.50 -1.48
N PHE A 13 6.40 4.89 -0.45
CA PHE A 13 4.98 4.94 -0.16
C PHE A 13 4.59 5.95 0.93
N GLU A 14 5.48 6.86 1.28
CA GLU A 14 5.25 7.81 2.37
C GLU A 14 3.94 8.59 2.21
N ASP A 15 3.66 9.09 1.02
CA ASP A 15 2.44 9.84 0.73
C ASP A 15 1.18 8.98 0.88
N TYR A 16 1.23 7.75 0.39
CA TYR A 16 0.11 6.81 0.53
C TYR A 16 -0.14 6.47 2.00
N LEU A 17 0.91 6.12 2.73
CA LEU A 17 0.79 5.72 4.14
C LEU A 17 0.23 6.85 5.01
N ALA A 18 0.48 8.10 4.62
CA ALA A 18 -0.08 9.26 5.32
C ALA A 18 -1.57 9.46 5.02
N GLN A 19 -2.06 8.96 3.89
CA GLN A 19 -3.45 9.14 3.45
C GLN A 19 -4.39 8.04 3.91
N ASP A 20 -3.91 6.80 3.97
CA ASP A 20 -4.75 5.64 4.28
C ASP A 20 -4.77 5.40 5.79
N MET A 21 -5.83 5.85 6.42
CA MET A 21 -5.99 5.75 7.87
C MET A 21 -6.31 4.34 8.37
N GLU A 22 -6.65 3.44 7.45
CA GLU A 22 -6.98 2.05 7.79
C GLU A 22 -5.80 1.10 7.69
N LEU A 23 -4.65 1.59 7.22
CA LEU A 23 -3.45 0.79 7.05
C LEU A 23 -2.33 1.32 7.92
N GLU A 24 -1.69 0.41 8.68
CA GLU A 24 -0.50 0.74 9.44
C GLU A 24 0.59 -0.29 9.18
N VAL A 25 1.85 0.14 9.31
CA VAL A 25 3.01 -0.70 9.06
C VAL A 25 3.90 -0.64 10.29
N TYR A 26 4.22 -1.82 10.83
CA TYR A 26 5.03 -1.94 12.04
C TYR A 26 6.25 -2.80 11.79
N LYS A 27 7.37 -2.42 12.38
CA LYS A 27 8.59 -3.22 12.35
C LYS A 27 8.46 -4.37 13.34
N SER A 28 8.83 -5.58 12.90
CA SER A 28 8.86 -6.77 13.75
C SER A 28 10.23 -7.43 13.64
N ARG A 29 10.46 -8.45 14.46
CA ARG A 29 11.72 -9.21 14.38
C ARG A 29 11.84 -10.03 13.08
N TYR A 30 10.74 -10.25 12.38
CA TYR A 30 10.71 -11.05 11.15
C TYR A 30 10.64 -10.21 9.87
N GLY A 31 10.59 -8.89 9.99
CA GLY A 31 10.43 -7.96 8.89
C GLY A 31 9.45 -6.86 9.26
N TYR A 32 8.57 -6.51 8.32
CA TYR A 32 7.53 -5.51 8.58
C TYR A 32 6.16 -6.16 8.49
N VAL A 33 5.25 -5.70 9.34
CA VAL A 33 3.87 -6.18 9.39
C VAL A 33 2.96 -5.05 8.91
N CYS A 34 2.15 -5.35 7.89
CA CYS A 34 1.10 -4.44 7.42
C CYS A 34 -0.20 -4.86 8.10
N VAL A 35 -0.84 -3.92 8.78
CA VAL A 35 -2.06 -4.18 9.55
C VAL A 35 -3.17 -3.32 8.98
N SER A 36 -4.27 -3.99 8.60
CA SER A 36 -5.47 -3.32 8.12
C SER A 36 -6.51 -3.26 9.24
N PHE A 37 -7.07 -2.08 9.46
CA PHE A 37 -8.09 -1.85 10.47
C PHE A 37 -9.44 -1.63 9.80
N ASN A 38 -10.35 -2.57 9.99
CA ASN A 38 -11.71 -2.50 9.44
C ASN A 38 -12.72 -2.44 10.57
N GLY A 39 -13.86 -1.83 10.30
CA GLY A 39 -14.96 -1.76 11.23
C GLY A 39 -15.38 -0.33 11.51
N SER A 40 -16.61 -0.19 11.96
CA SER A 40 -17.20 1.09 12.30
C SER A 40 -17.77 1.02 13.71
N PRO A 41 -17.63 2.07 14.52
CA PRO A 41 -18.28 2.10 15.83
C PRO A 41 -19.77 1.79 15.71
N PRO A 42 -20.38 1.06 16.66
CA PRO A 42 -19.80 0.67 17.95
C PRO A 42 -19.02 -0.64 17.98
N ASP A 43 -18.90 -1.33 16.84
CA ASP A 43 -18.18 -2.60 16.77
C ASP A 43 -16.68 -2.38 16.96
N PRO A 44 -15.97 -3.33 17.63
CA PRO A 44 -14.53 -3.24 17.73
C PRO A 44 -13.90 -3.36 16.34
N PRO A 45 -12.80 -2.66 16.07
CA PRO A 45 -12.15 -2.76 14.79
C PRO A 45 -11.59 -4.17 14.56
N TYR A 46 -11.81 -4.68 13.36
CA TYR A 46 -11.18 -5.92 12.93
C TYR A 46 -9.77 -5.59 12.42
N CYS A 47 -8.79 -6.37 12.88
CA CYS A 47 -7.39 -6.18 12.46
C CYS A 47 -6.91 -7.42 11.73
N GLU A 48 -6.35 -7.22 10.56
CA GLU A 48 -5.74 -8.29 9.77
C GLU A 48 -4.30 -7.87 9.48
N GLY A 49 -3.35 -8.77 9.72
CA GLY A 49 -1.95 -8.47 9.55
C GLY A 49 -1.24 -9.44 8.62
N ASP A 50 -0.36 -8.91 7.78
CA ASP A 50 0.48 -9.68 6.88
C ASP A 50 1.95 -9.34 7.13
N VAL A 51 2.77 -10.38 7.31
CA VAL A 51 4.21 -10.21 7.53
C VAL A 51 4.94 -10.19 6.20
N CYS A 52 5.67 -9.11 5.96
CA CYS A 52 6.54 -8.96 4.80
C CYS A 52 7.98 -9.15 5.24
N ARG A 53 8.59 -10.23 4.81
CA ARG A 53 9.93 -10.65 5.26
C ARG A 53 11.07 -10.04 4.47
N THR A 54 10.78 -9.52 3.28
CA THR A 54 11.76 -8.87 2.43
C THR A 54 11.23 -7.51 1.97
N PRO A 55 12.13 -6.58 1.60
CA PRO A 55 11.68 -5.30 1.04
C PRO A 55 10.81 -5.45 -0.20
N GLU A 56 11.08 -6.43 -1.04
CA GLU A 56 10.30 -6.71 -2.24
C GLU A 56 8.88 -7.15 -1.89
N GLU A 57 8.73 -8.00 -0.88
CA GLU A 57 7.41 -8.41 -0.40
C GLU A 57 6.63 -7.22 0.15
N LEU A 58 7.31 -6.35 0.91
CA LEU A 58 6.67 -5.15 1.44
C LEU A 58 6.24 -4.21 0.32
N PHE A 59 7.08 -4.01 -0.69
CA PHE A 59 6.74 -3.18 -1.83
C PHE A 59 5.50 -3.72 -2.56
N ASP A 60 5.51 -5.02 -2.87
CA ASP A 60 4.39 -5.65 -3.59
C ASP A 60 3.09 -5.57 -2.78
N HIS A 61 3.18 -5.81 -1.48
CA HIS A 61 2.00 -5.74 -0.61
C HIS A 61 1.42 -4.32 -0.57
N LEU A 62 2.28 -3.31 -0.38
CA LEU A 62 1.83 -1.92 -0.33
C LEU A 62 1.28 -1.44 -1.68
N LEU A 63 1.83 -1.94 -2.78
CA LEU A 63 1.31 -1.59 -4.10
C LEU A 63 -0.11 -2.13 -4.29
N VAL A 64 -0.37 -3.38 -3.88
CA VAL A 64 -1.70 -3.98 -3.93
C VAL A 64 -2.69 -3.22 -3.04
N GLU A 65 -2.26 -2.86 -1.83
CA GLU A 65 -3.10 -2.07 -0.91
C GLU A 65 -3.42 -0.69 -1.52
N TYR A 66 -2.43 -0.06 -2.17
CA TYR A 66 -2.64 1.21 -2.84
C TYR A 66 -3.62 1.09 -4.01
N GLU A 67 -3.54 0.02 -4.79
CA GLU A 67 -4.49 -0.23 -5.89
C GLU A 67 -5.92 -0.24 -5.38
N SER A 68 -6.16 -0.96 -4.28
CA SER A 68 -7.49 -1.03 -3.66
C SER A 68 -7.94 0.33 -3.14
N PHE A 69 -7.03 1.05 -2.48
CA PHE A 69 -7.31 2.38 -1.96
C PHE A 69 -7.68 3.35 -3.11
N ALA A 70 -6.89 3.35 -4.18
CA ALA A 70 -7.13 4.22 -5.32
C ALA A 70 -8.44 3.92 -6.01
N SER A 71 -8.78 2.63 -6.18
CA SER A 71 -10.04 2.21 -6.76
C SER A 71 -11.23 2.71 -5.94
N ILE A 72 -11.16 2.57 -4.62
CA ILE A 72 -12.21 3.06 -3.72
C ILE A 72 -12.33 4.58 -3.81
N GLN A 73 -11.21 5.31 -3.89
CA GLN A 73 -11.24 6.77 -4.04
C GLN A 73 -11.92 7.20 -5.35
N LEU A 74 -11.67 6.50 -6.45
CA LEU A 74 -12.28 6.80 -7.74
C LEU A 74 -13.77 6.49 -7.78
N THR A 75 -14.17 5.35 -7.23
CA THR A 75 -15.57 4.89 -7.26
C THR A 75 -16.38 5.41 -6.08
N LYS A 76 -15.72 5.97 -5.05
CA LYS A 76 -16.32 6.39 -3.79
C LYS A 76 -17.03 5.26 -3.06
N GLY A 77 -16.72 4.00 -3.43
CA GLY A 77 -17.40 2.84 -2.88
C GLY A 77 -18.87 2.73 -3.27
N ARG A 78 -19.31 3.48 -4.31
CA ARG A 78 -20.73 3.56 -4.71
C ARG A 78 -21.05 2.86 -6.01
N ARG A 79 -20.05 2.45 -6.75
CA ARG A 79 -20.18 1.73 -8.01
C ARG A 79 -18.99 0.82 -8.22
N GLU A 80 -19.12 -0.11 -9.15
CA GLU A 80 -18.02 -1.01 -9.49
C GLU A 80 -16.97 -0.29 -10.36
N GLU A 81 -15.73 -0.75 -10.27
CA GLU A 81 -14.64 -0.27 -11.08
C GLU A 81 -14.86 -0.66 -12.55
N ASN A 82 -14.70 0.31 -13.45
CA ASN A 82 -14.80 0.07 -14.89
C ASN A 82 -13.39 0.18 -15.53
N GLU A 83 -13.30 0.00 -16.86
CA GLU A 83 -12.02 0.02 -17.57
C GLU A 83 -11.29 1.35 -17.45
N ALA A 84 -12.02 2.47 -17.43
CA ALA A 84 -11.41 3.79 -17.27
C ALA A 84 -10.80 3.95 -15.87
N ASP A 85 -11.46 3.40 -14.85
CA ASP A 85 -10.94 3.40 -13.49
C ASP A 85 -9.68 2.54 -13.39
N GLU A 86 -9.70 1.35 -13.99
CA GLU A 86 -8.54 0.45 -14.00
C GLU A 86 -7.32 1.13 -14.64
N GLU A 87 -7.52 1.83 -15.75
CA GLU A 87 -6.46 2.57 -16.42
C GLU A 87 -5.91 3.68 -15.53
N GLN A 88 -6.80 4.40 -14.85
CA GLN A 88 -6.39 5.47 -13.94
C GLN A 88 -5.60 4.92 -12.75
N VAL A 89 -6.03 3.79 -12.19
CA VAL A 89 -5.29 3.13 -11.10
C VAL A 89 -3.90 2.71 -11.57
N ARG A 90 -3.78 2.15 -12.78
CA ARG A 90 -2.47 1.80 -13.34
C ARG A 90 -1.54 3.01 -13.44
N ARG A 91 -2.07 4.15 -13.89
CA ARG A 91 -1.29 5.39 -13.99
C ARG A 91 -0.84 5.88 -12.63
N LEU A 92 -1.73 5.81 -11.64
CA LEU A 92 -1.40 6.21 -10.27
C LEU A 92 -0.34 5.30 -9.65
N CYS A 93 -0.40 4.00 -9.94
CA CYS A 93 0.58 3.02 -9.46
C CYS A 93 1.96 3.22 -10.11
N GLN A 94 2.00 3.75 -11.33
CA GLN A 94 3.26 3.96 -12.05
C GLN A 94 4.22 4.86 -11.28
N LYS A 95 3.70 5.83 -10.54
CA LYS A 95 4.49 6.70 -9.67
C LYS A 95 5.36 5.89 -8.69
N TYR A 96 4.78 4.84 -8.10
CA TYR A 96 5.50 4.02 -7.12
C TYR A 96 6.51 3.09 -7.79
N LEU A 97 6.19 2.58 -8.95
CA LEU A 97 7.13 1.79 -9.74
C LEU A 97 8.33 2.63 -10.18
N ASP A 98 8.10 3.85 -10.59
CA ASP A 98 9.16 4.78 -10.97
C ASP A 98 10.05 5.13 -9.77
N ARG A 99 9.45 5.37 -8.61
CA ARG A 99 10.19 5.65 -7.38
C ARG A 99 11.06 4.46 -6.95
N ARG A 100 10.55 3.23 -7.14
CA ARG A 100 11.34 2.02 -6.86
C ARG A 100 12.56 1.96 -7.77
N GLU A 101 12.37 2.21 -9.05
CA GLU A 101 13.45 2.20 -10.03
C GLU A 101 14.52 3.23 -9.66
N GLU A 102 14.12 4.45 -9.28
CA GLU A 102 15.04 5.49 -8.82
C GLU A 102 15.81 5.06 -7.56
N ALA A 103 15.12 4.42 -6.62
CA ALA A 103 15.72 3.98 -5.37
C ALA A 103 16.77 2.88 -5.57
N MET A 104 16.71 2.18 -6.69
CA MET A 104 17.61 1.07 -7.03
C MET A 104 18.73 1.45 -8.00
N LYS A 105 18.85 2.72 -8.34
CA LYS A 105 19.96 3.22 -9.20
C LYS A 105 21.23 3.47 -8.43
#